data_cd96e52ede629caa252b8e187d6420a0
#
_entry.id   cd96e52ede629caa252b8e187d6420a0
#
_cell.length_a   1.000
_cell.length_b   1.000
_cell.length_c   1.000
_cell.angle_alpha   90.00
_cell.angle_beta   90.00
_cell.angle_gamma   90.00
#
_symmetry.space_group_name_H-M   'P 1'
#
loop_
_entity.id
_entity.type
_entity.pdbx_description
1 polymer ?
#
loop_
_entity_poly.entity_id
_entity_poly.type
_entity_poly.pdbx_seq_one_letter_code
_entity_poly.pdbx_strand_id
1 'polypeptide(L)'
;MSDRDFMRRALELAAKGRGEVNPNPMVGAVIVRNGRIIGEGYHERYGGLHAERNAIADCIKRGESAEGATIYVTLEPCCHYGKTPPCTDAIIENKISRVVIASPDPNPKVGGRGVKILRDNGIEVTENVLRDECDRLNAVFLHYITTGMPYVVMKYAMTLDGKIAAYTGKSRWISSEASRADAHGLRGGLASIMVGAGTVLSDDPLLTCRTGGGKNPIRIVCDTHLRTPLSAKIIKTADEAKTIIATCESDEKRIAPYFERGCEVITVPEKDGRTDIYALMRELGRRGIDSVLLEGGAELNLSLIHI
;
A
#
# COMPACT_ATOMS: atom_id res chain seq x y z
N MET A 1 11.76 -9.82 28.58
CA MET A 1 10.82 -9.39 27.53
C MET A 1 10.05 -10.62 27.06
N SER A 2 8.78 -10.49 26.78
CA SER A 2 7.90 -11.56 26.29
C SER A 2 7.92 -11.64 24.75
N ASP A 3 7.36 -12.72 24.18
CA ASP A 3 7.17 -12.82 22.71
C ASP A 3 6.41 -11.63 22.15
N ARG A 4 5.42 -11.11 22.91
CA ARG A 4 4.65 -9.92 22.50
C ARG A 4 5.52 -8.66 22.42
N ASP A 5 6.51 -8.50 23.28
CA ASP A 5 7.38 -7.32 23.28
C ASP A 5 8.31 -7.34 22.06
N PHE A 6 8.89 -8.48 21.73
CA PHE A 6 9.73 -8.63 20.53
C PHE A 6 8.90 -8.52 19.24
N MET A 7 7.69 -9.05 19.22
CA MET A 7 6.80 -8.91 18.06
C MET A 7 6.36 -7.45 17.88
N ARG A 8 6.10 -6.70 18.96
CA ARG A 8 5.82 -5.25 18.87
C ARG A 8 6.99 -4.50 18.24
N ARG A 9 8.22 -4.87 18.62
CA ARG A 9 9.42 -4.31 17.98
C ARG A 9 9.49 -4.64 16.48
N ALA A 10 9.15 -5.86 16.08
CA ALA A 10 9.06 -6.23 14.67
C ALA A 10 7.99 -5.41 13.91
N LEU A 11 6.83 -5.14 14.53
CA LEU A 11 5.79 -4.28 13.95
C LEU A 11 6.26 -2.82 13.77
N GLU A 12 7.00 -2.26 14.74
CA GLU A 12 7.61 -0.92 14.61
C GLU A 12 8.58 -0.86 13.43
N LEU A 13 9.36 -1.90 13.22
CA LEU A 13 10.27 -2.00 12.07
C LEU A 13 9.48 -2.12 10.77
N ALA A 14 8.46 -2.97 10.72
CA ALA A 14 7.59 -3.16 9.55
C ALA A 14 6.99 -1.83 9.07
N ALA A 15 6.52 -0.99 10.00
CA ALA A 15 5.90 0.31 9.69
C ALA A 15 6.83 1.28 8.92
N LYS A 16 8.15 1.11 9.00
CA LYS A 16 9.14 1.91 8.26
C LYS A 16 9.07 1.68 6.75
N GLY A 17 8.53 0.54 6.30
CA GLY A 17 8.35 0.23 4.88
C GLY A 17 7.16 0.94 4.22
N ARG A 18 6.39 1.74 4.95
CA ARG A 18 5.18 2.40 4.44
C ARG A 18 5.47 3.27 3.21
N GLY A 19 4.72 3.02 2.12
CA GLY A 19 4.84 3.75 0.86
C GLY A 19 6.03 3.31 -0.02
N GLU A 20 6.96 2.49 0.51
CA GLU A 20 8.16 2.04 -0.22
C GLU A 20 8.02 0.60 -0.76
N VAL A 21 7.18 -0.20 -0.12
CA VAL A 21 7.09 -1.65 -0.43
C VAL A 21 5.93 -2.03 -1.34
N ASN A 22 4.97 -1.15 -1.59
CA ASN A 22 3.78 -1.44 -2.40
C ASN A 22 4.13 -2.11 -3.74
N PRO A 23 3.40 -3.16 -4.17
CA PRO A 23 2.26 -3.79 -3.52
C PRO A 23 2.61 -4.89 -2.50
N ASN A 24 3.87 -5.04 -2.09
CA ASN A 24 4.30 -6.00 -1.09
C ASN A 24 3.84 -5.59 0.33
N PRO A 25 3.74 -6.56 1.27
CA PRO A 25 3.41 -6.26 2.66
C PRO A 25 4.56 -5.52 3.38
N MET A 26 4.18 -4.73 4.38
CA MET A 26 5.12 -4.21 5.37
C MET A 26 5.48 -5.34 6.33
N VAL A 27 6.73 -5.81 6.29
CA VAL A 27 7.21 -6.91 7.13
C VAL A 27 8.41 -6.43 7.93
N GLY A 28 8.45 -6.80 9.21
CA GLY A 28 9.57 -6.60 10.11
C GLY A 28 9.97 -7.92 10.76
N ALA A 29 11.26 -8.05 11.07
CA ALA A 29 11.83 -9.20 11.72
C ALA A 29 12.84 -8.81 12.81
N VAL A 30 12.84 -9.57 13.91
CA VAL A 30 13.75 -9.39 15.04
C VAL A 30 14.32 -10.75 15.44
N ILE A 31 15.64 -10.86 15.54
CA ILE A 31 16.34 -12.08 15.99
C ILE A 31 16.77 -11.90 17.45
N VAL A 32 16.40 -12.86 18.27
CA VAL A 32 16.64 -12.82 19.73
C VAL A 32 17.38 -14.06 20.21
N ARG A 33 18.40 -13.88 21.03
CA ARG A 33 19.10 -14.93 21.76
C ARG A 33 19.31 -14.53 23.21
N ASN A 34 18.95 -15.41 24.14
CA ASN A 34 19.04 -15.16 25.58
C ASN A 34 18.36 -13.85 26.03
N GLY A 35 17.19 -13.54 25.48
CA GLY A 35 16.41 -12.33 25.82
C GLY A 35 16.98 -11.01 25.25
N ARG A 36 18.08 -11.06 24.46
CA ARG A 36 18.71 -9.90 23.82
C ARG A 36 18.48 -9.93 22.31
N ILE A 37 18.13 -8.79 21.74
CA ILE A 37 18.03 -8.59 20.29
C ILE A 37 19.44 -8.59 19.69
N ILE A 38 19.71 -9.50 18.75
CA ILE A 38 20.98 -9.66 18.07
C ILE A 38 20.93 -9.31 16.58
N GLY A 39 19.72 -9.13 15.99
CA GLY A 39 19.55 -8.67 14.63
C GLY A 39 18.15 -8.11 14.41
N GLU A 40 18.03 -7.10 13.57
CA GLU A 40 16.78 -6.43 13.22
C GLU A 40 16.72 -6.18 11.73
N GLY A 41 15.53 -6.27 11.13
CA GLY A 41 15.34 -5.99 9.72
C GLY A 41 13.89 -5.71 9.38
N TYR A 42 13.68 -5.05 8.26
CA TYR A 42 12.35 -4.87 7.69
C TYR A 42 12.43 -4.91 6.17
N HIS A 43 11.31 -5.10 5.49
CA HIS A 43 11.24 -4.98 4.05
C HIS A 43 11.32 -3.50 3.68
N GLU A 44 12.44 -3.06 3.12
CA GLU A 44 12.74 -1.63 2.95
C GLU A 44 12.11 -1.04 1.69
N ARG A 45 12.05 -1.83 0.61
CA ARG A 45 11.55 -1.38 -0.69
C ARG A 45 11.10 -2.56 -1.56
N TYR A 46 10.15 -2.29 -2.46
CA TYR A 46 9.71 -3.27 -3.45
C TYR A 46 10.87 -3.84 -4.26
N GLY A 47 10.93 -5.17 -4.31
CA GLY A 47 11.98 -5.92 -5.00
C GLY A 47 13.30 -6.04 -4.25
N GLY A 48 13.43 -5.42 -3.07
CA GLY A 48 14.56 -5.60 -2.16
C GLY A 48 14.46 -6.87 -1.31
N LEU A 49 15.43 -7.06 -0.42
CA LEU A 49 15.46 -8.18 0.51
C LEU A 49 14.25 -8.13 1.47
N HIS A 50 13.76 -9.30 1.86
CA HIS A 50 12.72 -9.43 2.86
C HIS A 50 13.27 -9.19 4.27
N ALA A 51 12.37 -8.95 5.22
CA ALA A 51 12.71 -8.59 6.59
C ALA A 51 13.60 -9.60 7.27
N GLU A 52 13.33 -10.90 7.10
CA GLU A 52 14.10 -12.00 7.71
C GLU A 52 15.55 -11.98 7.22
N ARG A 53 15.76 -11.79 5.91
CA ARG A 53 17.10 -11.71 5.33
C ARG A 53 17.86 -10.47 5.79
N ASN A 54 17.17 -9.33 5.92
CA ASN A 54 17.74 -8.10 6.47
C ASN A 54 18.09 -8.27 7.95
N ALA A 55 17.26 -8.95 8.75
CA ALA A 55 17.54 -9.23 10.16
C ALA A 55 18.74 -10.18 10.31
N ILE A 56 18.88 -11.21 9.48
CA ILE A 56 20.02 -12.11 9.45
C ILE A 56 21.30 -11.33 9.05
N ALA A 57 21.23 -10.50 8.04
CA ALA A 57 22.35 -9.68 7.59
C ALA A 57 22.81 -8.70 8.69
N ASP A 58 21.88 -8.07 9.41
CA ASP A 58 22.20 -7.21 10.55
C ASP A 58 22.82 -7.98 11.72
N CYS A 59 22.33 -9.21 12.00
CA CYS A 59 22.91 -10.11 12.99
C CYS A 59 24.38 -10.41 12.68
N ILE A 60 24.69 -10.80 11.44
CA ILE A 60 26.05 -11.07 10.97
C ILE A 60 26.92 -9.80 11.05
N LYS A 61 26.39 -8.65 10.63
CA LYS A 61 27.10 -7.37 10.69
C LYS A 61 27.47 -6.96 12.12
N ARG A 62 26.67 -7.34 13.11
CA ARG A 62 26.96 -7.13 14.54
C ARG A 62 27.98 -8.15 15.10
N GLY A 63 28.49 -9.06 14.29
CA GLY A 63 29.39 -10.14 14.74
C GLY A 63 28.70 -11.25 15.54
N GLU A 64 27.37 -11.35 15.41
CA GLU A 64 26.53 -12.35 16.09
C GLU A 64 26.19 -13.51 15.14
N SER A 65 25.79 -14.64 15.72
CA SER A 65 25.25 -15.80 14.97
C SER A 65 23.78 -15.97 15.27
N ALA A 66 22.98 -16.26 14.27
CA ALA A 66 21.56 -16.58 14.43
C ALA A 66 21.32 -18.06 14.86
N GLU A 67 22.34 -18.88 14.89
CA GLU A 67 22.25 -20.32 15.28
C GLU A 67 21.65 -20.46 16.67
N GLY A 68 20.60 -21.28 16.81
CA GLY A 68 19.88 -21.51 18.05
C GLY A 68 19.01 -20.35 18.54
N ALA A 69 18.94 -19.24 17.79
CA ALA A 69 18.15 -18.07 18.16
C ALA A 69 16.66 -18.26 17.83
N THR A 70 15.84 -17.34 18.34
CA THR A 70 14.42 -17.16 17.94
C THR A 70 14.30 -15.97 17.00
N ILE A 71 13.59 -16.13 15.86
CA ILE A 71 13.20 -15.02 15.00
C ILE A 71 11.71 -14.70 15.18
N TYR A 72 11.39 -13.44 15.35
CA TYR A 72 10.04 -12.89 15.37
C TYR A 72 9.80 -12.21 14.03
N VAL A 73 8.74 -12.57 13.31
CA VAL A 73 8.41 -12.02 12.01
C VAL A 73 6.93 -11.69 11.94
N THR A 74 6.60 -10.53 11.39
CA THR A 74 5.23 -10.03 11.38
C THR A 74 4.31 -10.75 10.39
N LEU A 75 4.86 -11.47 9.41
CA LEU A 75 4.11 -12.26 8.42
C LEU A 75 4.77 -13.62 8.23
N GLU A 76 4.00 -14.64 7.85
CA GLU A 76 4.52 -15.97 7.53
C GLU A 76 5.67 -15.91 6.53
N PRO A 77 6.85 -16.51 6.82
CA PRO A 77 8.00 -16.53 5.92
C PRO A 77 7.67 -17.17 4.57
N CYS A 78 8.03 -16.50 3.49
CA CYS A 78 7.80 -17.01 2.14
C CYS A 78 8.61 -18.27 1.87
N CYS A 79 7.98 -19.21 1.10
CA CYS A 79 8.54 -20.53 0.77
C CYS A 79 8.67 -20.77 -0.74
N HIS A 80 8.56 -19.72 -1.56
CA HIS A 80 8.67 -19.81 -3.00
C HIS A 80 9.74 -18.86 -3.53
N TYR A 81 10.32 -19.21 -4.67
CA TYR A 81 11.23 -18.33 -5.40
C TYR A 81 10.44 -17.21 -6.07
N GLY A 82 10.72 -15.98 -5.65
CA GLY A 82 10.21 -14.76 -6.27
C GLY A 82 11.36 -13.95 -6.89
N LYS A 83 11.41 -12.65 -6.58
CA LYS A 83 12.58 -11.81 -6.90
C LYS A 83 13.78 -12.12 -5.99
N THR A 84 13.53 -12.72 -4.85
CA THR A 84 14.53 -13.19 -3.87
C THR A 84 14.29 -14.65 -3.55
N PRO A 85 15.33 -15.38 -3.12
CA PRO A 85 15.17 -16.75 -2.63
C PRO A 85 14.25 -16.82 -1.40
N PRO A 86 13.62 -17.98 -1.12
CA PRO A 86 12.70 -18.16 0.02
C PRO A 86 13.30 -17.73 1.36
N CYS A 87 12.49 -17.14 2.24
CA CYS A 87 12.94 -16.79 3.59
C CYS A 87 13.02 -18.03 4.49
N THR A 88 12.20 -19.07 4.24
CA THR A 88 12.33 -20.36 4.91
C THR A 88 13.72 -20.94 4.77
N ASP A 89 14.31 -20.88 3.57
CA ASP A 89 15.66 -21.40 3.33
C ASP A 89 16.70 -20.62 4.16
N ALA A 90 16.62 -19.29 4.18
CA ALA A 90 17.53 -18.47 4.98
C ALA A 90 17.42 -18.77 6.49
N ILE A 91 16.22 -19.04 7.00
CA ILE A 91 15.98 -19.41 8.39
C ILE A 91 16.64 -20.76 8.71
N ILE A 92 16.46 -21.76 7.83
CA ILE A 92 17.03 -23.12 7.98
C ILE A 92 18.56 -23.07 7.87
N GLU A 93 19.11 -22.42 6.84
CA GLU A 93 20.55 -22.29 6.59
C GLU A 93 21.30 -21.65 7.78
N ASN A 94 20.66 -20.67 8.43
CA ASN A 94 21.22 -20.00 9.60
C ASN A 94 20.91 -20.71 10.92
N LYS A 95 20.30 -21.91 10.87
CA LYS A 95 20.04 -22.81 12.03
C LYS A 95 19.25 -22.11 13.14
N ILE A 96 18.30 -21.26 12.79
CA ILE A 96 17.38 -20.64 13.74
C ILE A 96 16.51 -21.74 14.33
N SER A 97 16.38 -21.80 15.66
CA SER A 97 15.69 -22.90 16.35
C SER A 97 14.20 -22.67 16.52
N ARG A 98 13.74 -21.41 16.54
CA ARG A 98 12.35 -21.04 16.76
C ARG A 98 11.93 -19.86 15.90
N VAL A 99 10.72 -19.94 15.34
CA VAL A 99 10.08 -18.85 14.58
C VAL A 99 8.77 -18.47 15.25
N VAL A 100 8.58 -17.18 15.53
CA VAL A 100 7.34 -16.61 16.06
C VAL A 100 6.73 -15.73 15.00
N ILE A 101 5.50 -16.04 14.60
CA ILE A 101 4.79 -15.39 13.48
C ILE A 101 3.59 -14.61 14.02
N ALA A 102 3.39 -13.37 13.53
CA ALA A 102 2.21 -12.61 13.89
C ALA A 102 0.99 -13.03 13.05
N SER A 103 1.06 -12.91 11.73
CA SER A 103 -0.06 -13.20 10.83
C SER A 103 0.29 -14.27 9.78
N PRO A 104 -0.63 -15.18 9.45
CA PRO A 104 -0.46 -16.06 8.29
C PRO A 104 -0.50 -15.24 6.99
N ASP A 105 0.19 -15.71 5.96
CA ASP A 105 0.10 -15.11 4.63
C ASP A 105 -1.10 -15.70 3.87
N PRO A 106 -2.12 -14.91 3.50
CA PRO A 106 -3.28 -15.40 2.75
C PRO A 106 -2.97 -15.70 1.28
N ASN A 107 -1.76 -15.39 0.80
CA ASN A 107 -1.35 -15.67 -0.56
C ASN A 107 -1.39 -17.20 -0.81
N PRO A 108 -2.14 -17.70 -1.81
CA PRO A 108 -2.21 -19.13 -2.12
C PRO A 108 -0.85 -19.79 -2.39
N LYS A 109 0.17 -18.99 -2.73
CA LYS A 109 1.55 -19.48 -2.94
C LYS A 109 2.30 -19.74 -1.64
N VAL A 110 1.85 -19.17 -0.52
CA VAL A 110 2.47 -19.29 0.82
C VAL A 110 1.55 -20.10 1.74
N GLY A 111 0.46 -19.57 2.16
CA GLY A 111 -0.70 -20.18 2.83
C GLY A 111 -0.42 -21.39 3.74
N GLY A 112 0.33 -21.26 4.81
CA GLY A 112 0.70 -22.33 5.73
C GLY A 112 1.83 -23.25 5.26
N ARG A 113 2.32 -23.10 4.02
CA ARG A 113 3.41 -23.92 3.47
C ARG A 113 4.75 -23.55 4.10
N GLY A 114 4.97 -22.25 4.38
CA GLY A 114 6.18 -21.78 5.06
C GLY A 114 6.28 -22.38 6.47
N VAL A 115 5.18 -22.33 7.22
CA VAL A 115 5.09 -22.96 8.56
C VAL A 115 5.37 -24.45 8.49
N LYS A 116 4.76 -25.15 7.52
CA LYS A 116 4.98 -26.60 7.35
C LYS A 116 6.44 -26.93 7.08
N ILE A 117 7.10 -26.21 6.14
CA ILE A 117 8.51 -26.42 5.80
C ILE A 117 9.39 -26.22 7.04
N LEU A 118 9.16 -25.17 7.82
CA LEU A 118 9.94 -24.91 9.03
C LEU A 118 9.78 -26.02 10.06
N ARG A 119 8.55 -26.49 10.33
CA ARG A 119 8.28 -27.62 11.25
C ARG A 119 8.87 -28.93 10.77
N ASP A 120 8.78 -29.22 9.47
CA ASP A 120 9.36 -30.43 8.86
C ASP A 120 10.92 -30.45 8.98
N ASN A 121 11.55 -29.27 9.15
CA ASN A 121 12.99 -29.13 9.41
C ASN A 121 13.34 -29.01 10.91
N GLY A 122 12.40 -29.34 11.80
CA GLY A 122 12.65 -29.37 13.25
C GLY A 122 12.65 -28.01 13.94
N ILE A 123 12.17 -26.98 13.28
CA ILE A 123 12.08 -25.61 13.83
C ILE A 123 10.75 -25.46 14.60
N GLU A 124 10.82 -25.00 15.84
CA GLU A 124 9.63 -24.66 16.62
C GLU A 124 8.91 -23.46 16.00
N VAL A 125 7.58 -23.54 15.76
CA VAL A 125 6.80 -22.43 15.20
C VAL A 125 5.62 -22.11 16.12
N THR A 126 5.59 -20.85 16.61
CA THR A 126 4.48 -20.23 17.33
C THR A 126 3.80 -19.21 16.40
N GLU A 127 2.46 -19.25 16.31
CA GLU A 127 1.69 -18.42 15.40
C GLU A 127 0.73 -17.50 16.14
N ASN A 128 0.22 -16.46 15.43
CA ASN A 128 -0.83 -15.53 15.89
C ASN A 128 -0.42 -14.60 17.05
N VAL A 129 0.86 -14.28 17.19
CA VAL A 129 1.33 -13.34 18.22
C VAL A 129 1.15 -11.90 17.73
N LEU A 130 0.23 -11.15 18.32
CA LEU A 130 -0.20 -9.79 17.89
C LEU A 130 -0.79 -9.76 16.48
N ARG A 131 -1.56 -10.78 16.11
CA ARG A 131 -2.14 -10.91 14.77
C ARG A 131 -3.00 -9.69 14.39
N ASP A 132 -3.90 -9.25 15.27
CA ASP A 132 -4.81 -8.13 14.97
C ASP A 132 -4.06 -6.82 14.67
N GLU A 133 -2.96 -6.57 15.39
CA GLU A 133 -2.10 -5.40 15.17
C GLU A 133 -1.38 -5.51 13.81
N CYS A 134 -0.92 -6.71 13.47
CA CYS A 134 -0.27 -6.98 12.19
C CYS A 134 -1.24 -6.85 11.01
N ASP A 135 -2.44 -7.43 11.14
CA ASP A 135 -3.47 -7.38 10.10
C ASP A 135 -3.92 -5.94 9.84
N ARG A 136 -4.06 -5.12 10.89
CA ARG A 136 -4.34 -3.68 10.73
C ARG A 136 -3.22 -2.95 10.02
N LEU A 137 -1.96 -3.24 10.33
CA LEU A 137 -0.81 -2.63 9.64
C LEU A 137 -0.80 -2.96 8.15
N ASN A 138 -1.15 -4.20 7.80
CA ASN A 138 -1.12 -4.74 6.45
C ASN A 138 -2.49 -4.83 5.77
N ALA A 139 -3.50 -4.06 6.21
CA ALA A 139 -4.86 -4.11 5.67
C ALA A 139 -4.91 -3.95 4.14
N VAL A 140 -4.07 -3.06 3.58
CA VAL A 140 -3.93 -2.85 2.13
C VAL A 140 -3.50 -4.14 1.43
N PHE A 141 -2.39 -4.73 1.87
CA PHE A 141 -1.85 -5.96 1.29
C PHE A 141 -2.85 -7.12 1.40
N LEU A 142 -3.41 -7.34 2.59
CA LEU A 142 -4.34 -8.43 2.85
C LEU A 142 -5.58 -8.35 1.96
N HIS A 143 -6.14 -7.14 1.80
CA HIS A 143 -7.26 -6.93 0.88
C HIS A 143 -6.87 -7.20 -0.57
N TYR A 144 -5.76 -6.58 -1.01
CA TYR A 144 -5.33 -6.69 -2.40
C TYR A 144 -4.99 -8.12 -2.82
N ILE A 145 -4.24 -8.86 -1.98
CA ILE A 145 -3.83 -10.23 -2.31
C ILE A 145 -4.98 -11.23 -2.32
N THR A 146 -6.05 -10.96 -1.56
CA THR A 146 -7.24 -11.84 -1.49
C THR A 146 -8.30 -11.50 -2.53
N THR A 147 -8.44 -10.22 -2.90
CA THR A 147 -9.51 -9.77 -3.81
C THR A 147 -9.01 -9.44 -5.21
N GLY A 148 -7.73 -9.12 -5.37
CA GLY A 148 -7.15 -8.58 -6.60
C GLY A 148 -7.59 -7.14 -6.90
N MET A 149 -8.26 -6.47 -5.95
CA MET A 149 -8.75 -5.10 -6.08
C MET A 149 -8.02 -4.14 -5.13
N PRO A 150 -7.85 -2.86 -5.51
CA PRO A 150 -7.26 -1.87 -4.63
C PRO A 150 -8.05 -1.69 -3.34
N TYR A 151 -7.34 -1.52 -2.22
CA TYR A 151 -7.93 -1.07 -0.95
C TYR A 151 -8.25 0.41 -1.03
N VAL A 152 -9.50 0.81 -0.76
CA VAL A 152 -9.93 2.20 -0.84
C VAL A 152 -9.92 2.86 0.53
N VAL A 153 -9.17 3.96 0.63
CA VAL A 153 -9.22 4.88 1.77
C VAL A 153 -9.96 6.13 1.34
N MET A 154 -11.16 6.33 1.85
CA MET A 154 -11.96 7.52 1.57
C MET A 154 -11.60 8.64 2.56
N LYS A 155 -11.08 9.76 2.04
CA LYS A 155 -10.78 10.97 2.83
C LYS A 155 -11.66 12.12 2.36
N TYR A 156 -12.39 12.71 3.26
CA TYR A 156 -13.16 13.94 3.03
C TYR A 156 -13.02 14.90 4.20
N ALA A 157 -13.21 16.19 3.94
CA ALA A 157 -13.34 17.21 4.98
C ALA A 157 -14.77 17.70 5.01
N MET A 158 -15.39 17.71 6.18
CA MET A 158 -16.75 18.17 6.37
C MET A 158 -16.86 18.98 7.66
N THR A 159 -17.86 19.85 7.71
CA THR A 159 -18.28 20.53 8.94
C THR A 159 -18.98 19.55 9.88
N LEU A 160 -19.24 19.95 11.12
CA LEU A 160 -19.90 19.09 12.11
C LEU A 160 -21.33 18.66 11.66
N ASP A 161 -22.00 19.49 10.86
CA ASP A 161 -23.30 19.19 10.25
C ASP A 161 -23.22 18.50 8.88
N GLY A 162 -22.04 17.95 8.54
CA GLY A 162 -21.85 17.11 7.35
C GLY A 162 -21.71 17.86 6.01
N LYS A 163 -21.46 19.16 6.01
CA LYS A 163 -21.29 19.95 4.77
C LYS A 163 -19.83 19.92 4.30
N ILE A 164 -19.61 19.67 3.02
CA ILE A 164 -18.28 19.67 2.38
C ILE A 164 -17.90 21.02 1.78
N ALA A 165 -18.87 21.93 1.64
CA ALA A 165 -18.68 23.30 1.19
C ALA A 165 -19.86 24.19 1.68
N ALA A 166 -19.65 25.50 1.70
CA ALA A 166 -20.73 26.47 1.86
C ALA A 166 -21.64 26.50 0.61
N TYR A 167 -22.83 27.09 0.72
CA TYR A 167 -23.76 27.28 -0.44
C TYR A 167 -23.13 28.05 -1.59
N THR A 168 -22.09 28.85 -1.33
CA THR A 168 -21.30 29.60 -2.33
C THR A 168 -20.27 28.73 -3.05
N GLY A 169 -20.14 27.44 -2.71
CA GLY A 169 -19.07 26.54 -3.21
C GLY A 169 -17.72 26.70 -2.50
N LYS A 170 -17.57 27.67 -1.59
CA LYS A 170 -16.32 27.83 -0.82
C LYS A 170 -16.15 26.70 0.18
N SER A 171 -14.96 26.02 0.15
CA SER A 171 -14.62 24.87 1.02
C SER A 171 -13.34 25.07 1.84
N ARG A 172 -12.68 26.20 1.75
CA ARG A 172 -11.39 26.48 2.42
C ARG A 172 -11.58 27.41 3.62
N TRP A 173 -11.14 27.08 4.85
CA TRP A 173 -10.57 25.82 5.28
C TRP A 173 -11.53 25.18 6.27
N ILE A 174 -11.95 23.92 6.02
CA ILE A 174 -12.83 23.16 6.92
C ILE A 174 -12.00 22.44 8.00
N SER A 175 -10.84 21.91 7.62
CA SER A 175 -9.95 21.15 8.51
C SER A 175 -8.74 21.96 8.96
N SER A 176 -8.15 21.58 10.12
CA SER A 176 -6.95 22.18 10.66
C SER A 176 -5.71 21.89 9.80
N GLU A 177 -4.62 22.62 10.07
CA GLU A 177 -3.33 22.38 9.41
C GLU A 177 -2.79 20.99 9.73
N ALA A 178 -2.91 20.52 10.97
CA ALA A 178 -2.52 19.17 11.38
C ALA A 178 -3.26 18.09 10.58
N SER A 179 -4.59 18.22 10.41
CA SER A 179 -5.37 17.29 9.59
C SER A 179 -4.96 17.30 8.11
N ARG A 180 -4.55 18.46 7.58
CA ARG A 180 -4.04 18.53 6.21
C ARG A 180 -2.66 17.89 6.07
N ALA A 181 -1.80 18.01 7.09
CA ALA A 181 -0.51 17.32 7.12
C ALA A 181 -0.69 15.79 7.14
N ASP A 182 -1.65 15.28 7.94
CA ASP A 182 -2.00 13.87 7.99
C ASP A 182 -2.50 13.36 6.63
N ALA A 183 -3.37 14.12 5.95
CA ALA A 183 -3.81 13.80 4.59
C ALA A 183 -2.65 13.70 3.58
N HIS A 184 -1.60 14.52 3.73
CA HIS A 184 -0.39 14.38 2.92
C HIS A 184 0.41 13.12 3.26
N GLY A 185 0.43 12.70 4.53
CA GLY A 185 0.99 11.41 4.95
C GLY A 185 0.29 10.23 4.27
N LEU A 186 -1.05 10.27 4.18
CA LEU A 186 -1.82 9.25 3.44
C LEU A 186 -1.43 9.21 1.95
N ARG A 187 -1.24 10.36 1.30
CA ARG A 187 -0.80 10.41 -0.11
C ARG A 187 0.55 9.75 -0.34
N GLY A 188 1.50 9.92 0.60
CA GLY A 188 2.80 9.26 0.51
C GLY A 188 2.78 7.76 0.86
N GLY A 189 1.75 7.30 1.57
CA GLY A 189 1.63 5.91 2.04
C GLY A 189 0.81 4.98 1.16
N LEU A 190 0.02 5.52 0.21
CA LEU A 190 -0.86 4.77 -0.68
C LEU A 190 -0.37 4.83 -2.13
N ALA A 191 -0.64 3.80 -2.93
CA ALA A 191 -0.14 3.69 -4.30
C ALA A 191 -0.74 4.73 -5.23
N SER A 192 -2.00 5.12 -5.02
CA SER A 192 -2.67 6.07 -5.90
C SER A 192 -3.62 7.01 -5.15
N ILE A 193 -3.97 8.12 -5.83
CA ILE A 193 -5.00 9.09 -5.41
C ILE A 193 -6.00 9.25 -6.53
N MET A 194 -7.30 9.25 -6.21
CA MET A 194 -8.38 9.32 -7.18
C MET A 194 -9.32 10.49 -6.89
N VAL A 195 -9.67 11.20 -7.94
CA VAL A 195 -10.70 12.27 -7.93
C VAL A 195 -11.60 12.17 -9.16
N GLY A 196 -12.77 12.79 -9.11
CA GLY A 196 -13.61 13.00 -10.29
C GLY A 196 -13.18 14.25 -11.08
N ALA A 197 -13.52 14.31 -12.37
CA ALA A 197 -13.28 15.48 -13.23
C ALA A 197 -13.86 16.78 -12.65
N GLY A 198 -14.99 16.74 -11.94
CA GLY A 198 -15.56 17.89 -11.25
C GLY A 198 -14.61 18.54 -10.25
N THR A 199 -13.83 17.74 -9.51
CA THR A 199 -12.82 18.25 -8.58
C THR A 199 -11.66 18.92 -9.32
N VAL A 200 -11.25 18.38 -10.49
CA VAL A 200 -10.20 19.00 -11.30
C VAL A 200 -10.68 20.34 -11.86
N LEU A 201 -11.94 20.41 -12.33
CA LEU A 201 -12.53 21.62 -12.89
C LEU A 201 -12.70 22.72 -11.84
N SER A 202 -13.05 22.37 -10.58
CA SER A 202 -13.31 23.39 -9.54
C SER A 202 -12.04 23.83 -8.83
N ASP A 203 -11.09 22.94 -8.57
CA ASP A 203 -9.99 23.20 -7.65
C ASP A 203 -8.60 23.22 -8.32
N ASP A 204 -8.49 22.73 -9.55
CA ASP A 204 -7.25 22.58 -10.32
C ASP A 204 -6.09 22.02 -9.44
N PRO A 205 -6.27 20.85 -8.81
CA PRO A 205 -5.35 20.35 -7.81
C PRO A 205 -4.11 19.67 -8.44
N LEU A 206 -2.99 19.68 -7.73
CA LEU A 206 -1.79 18.92 -8.11
C LEU A 206 -1.86 17.44 -7.69
N LEU A 207 -2.55 17.13 -6.60
CA LEU A 207 -2.66 15.79 -6.00
C LEU A 207 -1.31 15.12 -5.69
N THR A 208 -0.29 15.89 -5.38
CA THR A 208 1.05 15.42 -5.01
C THR A 208 1.21 15.30 -3.51
N CYS A 209 2.16 14.47 -3.08
CA CYS A 209 2.63 14.43 -1.70
C CYS A 209 3.57 15.62 -1.47
N ARG A 210 3.31 16.42 -0.41
CA ARG A 210 4.11 17.60 -0.05
C ARG A 210 4.79 17.48 1.31
N THR A 211 4.75 16.31 1.93
CA THR A 211 5.57 15.97 3.10
C THR A 211 6.94 15.53 2.63
N GLY A 212 8.01 16.08 3.24
CA GLY A 212 9.37 15.78 2.83
C GLY A 212 9.68 14.27 2.84
N GLY A 213 10.14 13.73 1.70
CA GLY A 213 10.56 12.35 1.53
C GLY A 213 9.49 11.36 1.05
N GLY A 214 8.22 11.73 0.93
CA GLY A 214 7.18 10.85 0.40
C GLY A 214 7.16 10.80 -1.13
N LYS A 215 6.90 9.62 -1.71
CA LYS A 215 6.66 9.46 -3.15
C LYS A 215 5.33 10.09 -3.55
N ASN A 216 5.26 10.62 -4.76
CA ASN A 216 3.98 11.02 -5.33
C ASN A 216 3.13 9.77 -5.64
N PRO A 217 1.85 9.73 -5.24
CA PRO A 217 0.95 8.67 -5.66
C PRO A 217 0.66 8.78 -7.15
N ILE A 218 0.26 7.67 -7.77
CA ILE A 218 -0.31 7.67 -9.12
C ILE A 218 -1.62 8.46 -9.05
N ARG A 219 -1.78 9.49 -9.87
CA ARG A 219 -2.97 10.35 -9.89
C ARG A 219 -3.99 9.79 -10.87
N ILE A 220 -5.22 9.59 -10.42
CA ILE A 220 -6.32 9.03 -11.22
C ILE A 220 -7.45 10.03 -11.28
N VAL A 221 -7.87 10.39 -12.49
CA VAL A 221 -9.04 11.24 -12.73
C VAL A 221 -10.13 10.40 -13.39
N CYS A 222 -11.27 10.24 -12.72
CA CYS A 222 -12.48 9.67 -13.32
C CYS A 222 -13.18 10.74 -14.16
N ASP A 223 -13.09 10.61 -15.48
CA ASP A 223 -13.59 11.60 -16.42
C ASP A 223 -14.33 10.93 -17.60
N THR A 224 -15.58 10.59 -17.39
CA THR A 224 -16.41 9.84 -18.34
C THR A 224 -16.32 10.37 -19.76
N HIS A 225 -16.27 11.70 -19.95
CA HIS A 225 -16.38 12.37 -21.25
C HIS A 225 -15.18 13.24 -21.63
N LEU A 226 -14.01 13.05 -20.98
CA LEU A 226 -12.79 13.84 -21.21
C LEU A 226 -13.03 15.36 -21.11
N ARG A 227 -13.61 15.80 -19.98
CA ARG A 227 -13.87 17.22 -19.68
C ARG A 227 -12.68 17.90 -18.99
N THR A 228 -11.71 17.14 -18.50
CA THR A 228 -10.51 17.68 -17.86
C THR A 228 -9.72 18.51 -18.86
N PRO A 229 -9.51 19.82 -18.63
CA PRO A 229 -8.78 20.65 -19.57
C PRO A 229 -7.33 20.22 -19.71
N LEU A 230 -6.79 20.25 -20.92
CA LEU A 230 -5.35 19.98 -21.15
C LEU A 230 -4.44 21.02 -20.47
N SER A 231 -5.00 22.15 -20.06
CA SER A 231 -4.33 23.20 -19.29
C SER A 231 -4.33 22.97 -17.79
N ALA A 232 -5.06 21.95 -17.28
CA ALA A 232 -5.10 21.62 -15.86
C ALA A 232 -3.71 21.26 -15.33
N LYS A 233 -3.41 21.65 -14.09
CA LYS A 233 -2.11 21.40 -13.44
C LYS A 233 -1.77 19.91 -13.41
N ILE A 234 -2.76 19.05 -13.13
CA ILE A 234 -2.57 17.59 -13.08
C ILE A 234 -2.11 17.02 -14.43
N ILE A 235 -2.52 17.61 -15.56
CA ILE A 235 -2.12 17.23 -16.90
C ILE A 235 -0.73 17.81 -17.22
N LYS A 236 -0.50 19.09 -16.92
CA LYS A 236 0.79 19.77 -17.20
C LYS A 236 2.00 19.17 -16.46
N THR A 237 1.74 18.50 -15.35
CA THR A 237 2.77 17.87 -14.51
C THR A 237 2.73 16.34 -14.58
N ALA A 238 2.23 15.77 -15.69
CA ALA A 238 2.13 14.32 -15.84
C ALA A 238 3.49 13.62 -15.93
N ASP A 239 4.53 14.34 -16.32
CA ASP A 239 5.94 13.94 -16.31
C ASP A 239 6.54 13.89 -14.90
N GLU A 240 6.08 14.75 -13.98
CA GLU A 240 6.54 14.78 -12.58
C GLU A 240 5.86 13.71 -11.71
N ALA A 241 4.60 13.38 -12.01
CA ALA A 241 3.86 12.36 -11.30
C ALA A 241 2.91 11.63 -12.25
N LYS A 242 3.02 10.30 -12.30
CA LYS A 242 2.20 9.45 -13.18
C LYS A 242 0.71 9.81 -13.05
N THR A 243 0.07 10.07 -14.19
CA THR A 243 -1.34 10.49 -14.26
C THR A 243 -2.12 9.56 -15.17
N ILE A 244 -3.24 9.07 -14.68
CA ILE A 244 -4.18 8.20 -15.39
C ILE A 244 -5.50 8.95 -15.54
N ILE A 245 -6.04 9.02 -16.76
CA ILE A 245 -7.39 9.47 -17.04
C ILE A 245 -8.26 8.25 -17.32
N ALA A 246 -9.24 7.99 -16.47
CA ALA A 246 -10.21 6.90 -16.65
C ALA A 246 -11.47 7.47 -17.34
N THR A 247 -11.78 6.97 -18.52
CA THR A 247 -12.83 7.53 -19.37
C THR A 247 -13.69 6.45 -20.03
N CYS A 248 -14.89 6.81 -20.48
CA CYS A 248 -15.71 5.99 -21.38
C CYS A 248 -15.54 6.37 -22.86
N GLU A 249 -14.73 7.40 -23.15
CA GLU A 249 -14.45 7.85 -24.50
C GLU A 249 -13.56 6.85 -25.24
N SER A 250 -13.90 6.57 -26.49
CA SER A 250 -13.14 5.68 -27.38
C SER A 250 -12.61 6.36 -28.65
N ASP A 251 -12.98 7.64 -28.89
CA ASP A 251 -12.46 8.40 -30.02
C ASP A 251 -10.99 8.74 -29.79
N GLU A 252 -10.13 8.11 -30.57
CA GLU A 252 -8.67 8.29 -30.52
C GLU A 252 -8.25 9.76 -30.69
N LYS A 253 -8.99 10.57 -31.47
CA LYS A 253 -8.70 11.99 -31.65
C LYS A 253 -8.90 12.79 -30.38
N ARG A 254 -9.85 12.38 -29.55
CA ARG A 254 -10.09 13.03 -28.25
C ARG A 254 -9.12 12.55 -27.18
N ILE A 255 -8.64 11.31 -27.28
CA ILE A 255 -7.73 10.67 -26.33
C ILE A 255 -6.27 11.10 -26.60
N ALA A 256 -5.84 11.16 -27.85
CA ALA A 256 -4.45 11.44 -28.25
C ALA A 256 -3.82 12.66 -27.54
N PRO A 257 -4.50 13.81 -27.37
CA PRO A 257 -3.89 14.96 -26.70
C PRO A 257 -3.48 14.73 -25.23
N TYR A 258 -4.08 13.76 -24.54
CA TYR A 258 -3.69 13.39 -23.19
C TYR A 258 -2.44 12.52 -23.19
N PHE A 259 -2.32 11.57 -24.12
CA PHE A 259 -1.11 10.78 -24.32
C PHE A 259 0.10 11.66 -24.66
N GLU A 260 -0.07 12.65 -25.56
CA GLU A 260 0.98 13.59 -25.94
C GLU A 260 1.51 14.41 -24.75
N ARG A 261 0.72 14.55 -23.69
CA ARG A 261 1.10 15.21 -22.43
C ARG A 261 1.61 14.26 -21.35
N GLY A 262 1.88 13.00 -21.70
CA GLY A 262 2.42 12.01 -20.76
C GLY A 262 1.39 11.37 -19.83
N CYS A 263 0.09 11.59 -20.05
CA CYS A 263 -0.95 10.88 -19.32
C CYS A 263 -1.16 9.49 -19.89
N GLU A 264 -1.45 8.53 -19.04
CA GLU A 264 -2.03 7.25 -19.43
C GLU A 264 -3.55 7.39 -19.49
N VAL A 265 -4.19 6.82 -20.51
CA VAL A 265 -5.66 6.81 -20.60
C VAL A 265 -6.16 5.38 -20.50
N ILE A 266 -7.12 5.14 -19.62
CA ILE A 266 -7.80 3.85 -19.45
C ILE A 266 -9.24 4.04 -19.90
N THR A 267 -9.63 3.33 -20.97
CA THR A 267 -11.03 3.26 -21.37
C THR A 267 -11.72 2.14 -20.60
N VAL A 268 -12.82 2.47 -19.94
CA VAL A 268 -13.67 1.54 -19.18
C VAL A 268 -15.12 1.65 -19.64
N PRO A 269 -15.95 0.62 -19.41
CA PRO A 269 -17.36 0.70 -19.74
C PRO A 269 -18.08 1.86 -19.06
N GLU A 270 -19.14 2.33 -19.69
CA GLU A 270 -20.10 3.25 -19.09
C GLU A 270 -21.16 2.45 -18.33
N LYS A 271 -21.53 2.94 -17.16
CA LYS A 271 -22.64 2.45 -16.35
C LYS A 271 -23.41 3.64 -15.78
N ASP A 272 -24.72 3.68 -16.03
CA ASP A 272 -25.63 4.76 -15.56
C ASP A 272 -25.14 6.17 -15.94
N GLY A 273 -24.65 6.35 -17.18
CA GLY A 273 -24.14 7.62 -17.69
C GLY A 273 -22.76 8.03 -17.13
N ARG A 274 -22.02 7.11 -16.50
CA ARG A 274 -20.73 7.37 -15.82
C ARG A 274 -19.74 6.25 -16.06
N THR A 275 -18.49 6.52 -15.75
CA THR A 275 -17.43 5.51 -15.68
C THR A 275 -17.83 4.37 -14.74
N ASP A 276 -17.83 3.12 -15.22
CA ASP A 276 -18.03 1.96 -14.37
C ASP A 276 -16.85 1.84 -13.39
N ILE A 277 -17.09 2.25 -12.15
CA ILE A 277 -16.06 2.26 -11.10
C ILE A 277 -15.61 0.85 -10.72
N TYR A 278 -16.50 -0.15 -10.75
CA TYR A 278 -16.14 -1.53 -10.46
C TYR A 278 -15.17 -2.07 -11.52
N ALA A 279 -15.46 -1.83 -12.80
CA ALA A 279 -14.57 -2.21 -13.89
C ALA A 279 -13.22 -1.47 -13.79
N LEU A 280 -13.24 -0.17 -13.43
CA LEU A 280 -12.01 0.60 -13.19
C LEU A 280 -11.18 0.01 -12.04
N MET A 281 -11.79 -0.29 -10.90
CA MET A 281 -11.07 -0.86 -9.75
C MET A 281 -10.42 -2.21 -10.07
N ARG A 282 -11.11 -3.07 -10.83
CA ARG A 282 -10.52 -4.32 -11.31
C ARG A 282 -9.32 -4.09 -12.24
N GLU A 283 -9.42 -3.12 -13.15
CA GLU A 283 -8.31 -2.80 -14.06
C GLU A 283 -7.11 -2.20 -13.30
N LEU A 284 -7.35 -1.33 -12.32
CA LEU A 284 -6.29 -0.81 -11.46
C LEU A 284 -5.57 -1.95 -10.69
N GLY A 285 -6.34 -2.88 -10.13
CA GLY A 285 -5.78 -4.07 -9.47
C GLY A 285 -4.92 -4.91 -10.41
N ARG A 286 -5.37 -5.19 -11.65
CA ARG A 286 -4.58 -5.91 -12.66
C ARG A 286 -3.27 -5.20 -13.03
N ARG A 287 -3.20 -3.88 -12.88
CA ARG A 287 -2.00 -3.05 -13.09
C ARG A 287 -1.08 -2.98 -11.87
N GLY A 288 -1.39 -3.71 -10.81
CA GLY A 288 -0.59 -3.74 -9.58
C GLY A 288 -0.80 -2.54 -8.66
N ILE A 289 -1.86 -1.76 -8.86
CA ILE A 289 -2.24 -0.66 -7.96
C ILE A 289 -3.03 -1.28 -6.80
N ASP A 290 -2.42 -1.37 -5.63
CA ASP A 290 -2.97 -2.06 -4.45
C ASP A 290 -3.89 -1.18 -3.60
N SER A 291 -3.79 0.15 -3.76
CA SER A 291 -4.52 1.09 -2.92
C SER A 291 -4.87 2.39 -3.62
N VAL A 292 -6.01 2.95 -3.25
CA VAL A 292 -6.55 4.21 -3.75
C VAL A 292 -6.93 5.12 -2.59
N LEU A 293 -6.33 6.31 -2.51
CA LEU A 293 -6.82 7.40 -1.70
C LEU A 293 -7.89 8.17 -2.48
N LEU A 294 -9.13 8.09 -2.04
CA LEU A 294 -10.23 8.82 -2.65
C LEU A 294 -10.37 10.20 -2.00
N GLU A 295 -10.05 11.24 -2.75
CA GLU A 295 -10.05 12.63 -2.25
C GLU A 295 -10.99 13.56 -3.00
N GLY A 296 -12.19 13.16 -3.34
CA GLY A 296 -13.10 14.17 -3.84
C GLY A 296 -14.10 13.75 -4.89
N GLY A 297 -15.16 14.57 -4.94
CA GLY A 297 -16.37 14.33 -5.67
C GLY A 297 -17.37 13.55 -4.82
N ALA A 298 -18.42 14.22 -4.31
CA ALA A 298 -19.47 13.56 -3.52
C ALA A 298 -20.08 12.37 -4.29
N GLU A 299 -20.23 12.51 -5.59
CA GLU A 299 -20.77 11.47 -6.47
C GLU A 299 -19.81 10.25 -6.59
N LEU A 300 -18.51 10.49 -6.73
CA LEU A 300 -17.52 9.43 -6.79
C LEU A 300 -17.41 8.69 -5.44
N ASN A 301 -17.45 9.43 -4.33
CA ASN A 301 -17.50 8.87 -3.00
C ASN A 301 -18.72 7.95 -2.82
N LEU A 302 -19.91 8.43 -3.23
CA LEU A 302 -21.15 7.67 -3.16
C LEU A 302 -21.10 6.42 -4.04
N SER A 303 -20.52 6.49 -5.23
CA SER A 303 -20.37 5.34 -6.12
C SER A 303 -19.48 4.25 -5.49
N LEU A 304 -18.40 4.63 -4.82
CA LEU A 304 -17.45 3.68 -4.24
C LEU A 304 -17.96 2.98 -2.97
N ILE A 305 -18.81 3.61 -2.16
CA ILE A 305 -19.40 2.93 -0.98
C ILE A 305 -20.44 1.85 -1.34
N HIS A 306 -20.83 1.75 -2.59
CA HIS A 306 -21.78 0.74 -3.09
C HIS A 306 -21.11 -0.42 -3.85
N ILE A 307 -19.79 -0.53 -3.81
CA ILE A 307 -19.07 -1.60 -4.51
C ILE A 307 -18.63 -2.69 -3.53
#